data_91415788390a369e2501eb3a5343e640
#
_entry.id   91415788390a369e2501eb3a5343e640
#
_cell.length_a   1.000
_cell.length_b   1.000
_cell.length_c   1.000
_cell.angle_alpha   90.00
_cell.angle_beta   90.00
_cell.angle_gamma   90.00
#
_symmetry.space_group_name_H-M   'P 1'
#
loop_
_entity.id
_entity.type
_entity.pdbx_description
1 polymer ?
#
loop_
_entity_poly.entity_id
_entity_poly.type
_entity_poly.pdbx_seq_one_letter_code
_entity_poly.pdbx_strand_id
1 'polypeptide(L)'
;MVGHFTDDERVLAFINSNDLGRLAPMGTSCPDHFLRTKINPLVLNLKPTEDITDTKALKERLLPQFEAYRTMYAEYYETCKHANSPAMRDANPVVILYPGIGMFTFAGDKQTARVASEFYVNAINVMKGAEAISEYTSLPRQEAFNIEYWLLEEAKLQRMPKPKPLDRKSVV
;
A
#
# COMPACT_ATOMS: atom_id res chain seq x y z
N MET A 1 -7.89 9.14 9.61
CA MET A 1 -6.76 8.48 8.91
C MET A 1 -5.57 9.43 8.96
N VAL A 2 -4.35 8.90 9.16
CA VAL A 2 -3.09 9.67 9.24
C VAL A 2 -2.19 9.23 8.10
N GLY A 3 -1.54 10.19 7.43
CA GLY A 3 -0.55 9.94 6.38
C GLY A 3 0.88 10.03 6.92
N HIS A 4 1.78 9.23 6.36
CA HIS A 4 3.21 9.33 6.51
C HIS A 4 3.82 9.44 5.11
N PHE A 5 4.81 10.31 4.95
CA PHE A 5 5.54 10.52 3.69
C PHE A 5 7.00 10.16 3.85
N THR A 6 7.59 9.58 2.82
CA THR A 6 9.02 9.35 2.71
C THR A 6 9.50 9.52 1.27
N ASP A 7 10.66 10.15 1.13
CA ASP A 7 11.47 10.29 -0.08
C ASP A 7 12.81 9.53 0.06
N ASP A 8 12.80 8.46 0.85
CA ASP A 8 13.97 7.58 1.01
C ASP A 8 14.56 7.20 -0.34
N GLU A 9 15.90 7.20 -0.45
CA GLU A 9 16.62 6.94 -1.71
C GLU A 9 16.21 5.62 -2.37
N ARG A 10 15.90 4.59 -1.58
CA ARG A 10 15.44 3.28 -2.08
C ARG A 10 14.08 3.39 -2.73
N VAL A 11 13.18 4.19 -2.13
CA VAL A 11 11.86 4.48 -2.69
C VAL A 11 12.00 5.26 -3.98
N LEU A 12 12.79 6.35 -3.98
CA LEU A 12 13.01 7.17 -5.17
C LEU A 12 13.64 6.37 -6.31
N ALA A 13 14.61 5.52 -6.00
CA ALA A 13 15.21 4.63 -7.00
C ALA A 13 14.19 3.65 -7.60
N PHE A 14 13.28 3.11 -6.80
CA PHE A 14 12.24 2.19 -7.25
C PHE A 14 11.17 2.87 -8.09
N ILE A 15 10.58 3.96 -7.59
CA ILE A 15 9.47 4.65 -8.27
C ILE A 15 9.88 5.34 -9.57
N ASN A 16 11.19 5.59 -9.77
CA ASN A 16 11.75 6.17 -10.99
C ASN A 16 12.40 5.11 -11.90
N SER A 17 12.34 3.83 -11.53
CA SER A 17 12.88 2.75 -12.36
C SER A 17 11.95 2.40 -13.53
N ASN A 18 12.53 1.82 -14.58
CA ASN A 18 11.76 1.27 -15.70
C ASN A 18 10.93 0.05 -15.29
N ASP A 19 11.25 -0.59 -14.17
CA ASP A 19 10.59 -1.79 -13.67
C ASP A 19 9.39 -1.49 -12.78
N LEU A 20 9.14 -0.23 -12.42
CA LEU A 20 8.02 0.15 -11.56
C LEU A 20 6.68 -0.45 -12.04
N GLY A 21 6.38 -0.30 -13.34
CA GLY A 21 5.13 -0.78 -13.93
C GLY A 21 4.96 -2.30 -13.89
N ARG A 22 6.05 -3.05 -13.81
CA ARG A 22 6.07 -4.51 -13.72
C ARG A 22 6.06 -4.97 -12.25
N LEU A 23 6.91 -4.41 -11.42
CA LEU A 23 7.14 -4.88 -10.05
C LEU A 23 6.06 -4.43 -9.06
N ALA A 24 5.59 -3.18 -9.14
CA ALA A 24 4.60 -2.68 -8.19
C ALA A 24 3.27 -3.48 -8.20
N PRO A 25 2.70 -3.87 -9.37
CA PRO A 25 1.50 -4.72 -9.40
C PRO A 25 1.72 -6.15 -8.88
N MET A 26 2.95 -6.63 -8.82
CA MET A 26 3.23 -7.95 -8.26
C MET A 26 3.06 -7.99 -6.74
N GLY A 27 3.17 -6.85 -6.07
CA GLY A 27 3.05 -6.76 -4.63
C GLY A 27 4.24 -7.33 -3.86
N THR A 28 4.11 -7.44 -2.55
CA THR A 28 5.13 -8.01 -1.68
C THR A 28 5.14 -9.54 -1.73
N SER A 29 6.31 -10.15 -1.54
CA SER A 29 6.47 -11.59 -1.32
C SER A 29 6.48 -11.96 0.17
N CYS A 30 6.42 -10.99 1.06
CA CYS A 30 6.46 -11.21 2.50
C CYS A 30 5.04 -11.34 3.07
N PRO A 31 4.64 -12.55 3.55
CA PRO A 31 3.27 -12.83 3.98
C PRO A 31 2.75 -11.89 5.06
N ASP A 32 3.53 -11.66 6.11
CA ASP A 32 3.13 -10.87 7.28
C ASP A 32 2.90 -9.37 6.96
N HIS A 33 3.32 -8.92 5.77
CA HIS A 33 3.20 -7.52 5.38
C HIS A 33 1.81 -7.15 4.84
N PHE A 34 1.04 -8.11 4.29
CA PHE A 34 -0.24 -7.83 3.62
C PHE A 34 -1.24 -7.10 4.51
N LEU A 35 -1.27 -7.38 5.81
CA LEU A 35 -2.11 -6.66 6.77
C LEU A 35 -1.79 -5.17 6.87
N ARG A 36 -0.57 -4.77 6.52
CA ARG A 36 -0.07 -3.40 6.65
C ARG A 36 0.03 -2.68 5.32
N THR A 37 0.33 -3.39 4.22
CA THR A 37 0.58 -2.78 2.92
C THR A 37 -0.52 -3.05 1.90
N LYS A 38 -1.40 -4.02 2.19
CA LYS A 38 -2.29 -4.68 1.24
C LYS A 38 -1.52 -5.40 0.13
N ILE A 39 -2.26 -6.01 -0.79
CA ILE A 39 -1.66 -6.81 -1.87
C ILE A 39 -0.83 -5.95 -2.84
N ASN A 40 -1.30 -4.75 -3.17
CA ASN A 40 -0.64 -3.85 -4.13
C ASN A 40 -0.62 -2.39 -3.63
N PRO A 41 0.38 -1.59 -4.01
CA PRO A 41 0.32 -0.15 -3.88
C PRO A 41 -0.55 0.47 -4.97
N LEU A 42 -1.02 1.68 -4.75
CA LEU A 42 -1.50 2.56 -5.81
C LEU A 42 -0.30 3.32 -6.39
N VAL A 43 -0.01 3.14 -7.67
CA VAL A 43 0.97 3.96 -8.40
C VAL A 43 0.21 5.12 -9.06
N LEU A 44 0.52 6.35 -8.67
CA LEU A 44 -0.13 7.53 -9.25
C LEU A 44 0.37 7.80 -10.67
N ASN A 45 -0.58 7.97 -11.58
CA ASN A 45 -0.29 8.45 -12.93
C ASN A 45 -0.30 9.99 -12.95
N LEU A 46 0.69 10.58 -12.28
CA LEU A 46 0.95 12.01 -12.26
C LEU A 46 2.41 12.26 -12.59
N LYS A 47 2.69 13.33 -13.34
CA LYS A 47 4.09 13.74 -13.59
C LYS A 47 4.56 14.64 -12.44
N PRO A 48 5.85 14.55 -12.04
CA PRO A 48 6.41 15.42 -11.00
C PRO A 48 6.32 16.93 -11.33
N THR A 49 6.25 17.25 -12.63
CA THR A 49 6.17 18.63 -13.14
C THR A 49 4.75 19.17 -13.23
N GLU A 50 3.75 18.37 -12.86
CA GLU A 50 2.36 18.83 -12.92
C GLU A 50 2.08 19.88 -11.85
N ASP A 51 1.29 20.86 -12.22
CA ASP A 51 0.78 21.83 -11.27
C ASP A 51 -0.20 21.14 -10.31
N ILE A 52 0.20 21.06 -9.05
CA ILE A 52 -0.60 20.51 -7.95
C ILE A 52 -1.22 21.61 -7.08
N THR A 53 -1.08 22.87 -7.45
CA THR A 53 -1.63 24.01 -6.68
C THR A 53 -3.13 24.14 -6.89
N ASP A 54 -3.65 23.78 -8.08
CA ASP A 54 -5.08 23.64 -8.31
C ASP A 54 -5.60 22.34 -7.68
N THR A 55 -6.00 22.44 -6.43
CA THR A 55 -6.49 21.28 -5.66
C THR A 55 -7.76 20.66 -6.22
N LYS A 56 -8.58 21.43 -6.97
CA LYS A 56 -9.80 20.93 -7.62
C LYS A 56 -9.42 20.04 -8.81
N ALA A 57 -8.60 20.56 -9.71
CA ALA A 57 -8.11 19.79 -10.86
C ALA A 57 -7.34 18.55 -10.42
N LEU A 58 -6.48 18.67 -9.39
CA LEU A 58 -5.77 17.53 -8.81
C LEU A 58 -6.74 16.47 -8.29
N LYS A 59 -7.77 16.85 -7.55
CA LYS A 59 -8.78 15.92 -7.04
C LYS A 59 -9.52 15.20 -8.17
N GLU A 60 -9.92 15.91 -9.22
CA GLU A 60 -10.58 15.34 -10.40
C GLU A 60 -9.71 14.30 -11.11
N ARG A 61 -8.39 14.48 -11.09
CA ARG A 61 -7.42 13.53 -11.68
C ARG A 61 -7.10 12.35 -10.78
N LEU A 62 -7.11 12.53 -9.47
CA LEU A 62 -6.83 11.47 -8.50
C LEU A 62 -8.03 10.54 -8.32
N LEU A 63 -9.25 11.08 -8.29
CA LEU A 63 -10.45 10.33 -7.96
C LEU A 63 -10.64 9.06 -8.80
N PRO A 64 -10.51 9.08 -10.14
CA PRO A 64 -10.63 7.87 -10.96
C PRO A 64 -9.57 6.81 -10.62
N GLN A 65 -8.35 7.23 -10.25
CA GLN A 65 -7.27 6.31 -9.90
C GLN A 65 -7.56 5.58 -8.58
N PHE A 66 -8.09 6.30 -7.59
CA PHE A 66 -8.54 5.71 -6.34
C PHE A 66 -9.75 4.79 -6.52
N GLU A 67 -10.68 5.15 -7.40
CA GLU A 67 -11.85 4.31 -7.72
C GLU A 67 -11.42 3.02 -8.43
N ALA A 68 -10.51 3.10 -9.39
CA ALA A 68 -9.96 1.93 -10.05
C ALA A 68 -9.23 1.00 -9.04
N TYR A 69 -8.48 1.57 -8.10
CA TYR A 69 -7.85 0.78 -7.04
C TYR A 69 -8.87 0.09 -6.14
N ARG A 70 -9.93 0.79 -5.71
CA ARG A 70 -11.00 0.20 -4.90
C ARG A 70 -11.70 -0.94 -5.62
N THR A 71 -11.98 -0.77 -6.91
CA THR A 71 -12.56 -1.82 -7.75
C THR A 71 -11.65 -3.03 -7.84
N MET A 72 -10.37 -2.84 -8.13
CA MET A 72 -9.37 -3.92 -8.18
C MET A 72 -9.28 -4.68 -6.86
N TYR A 73 -9.29 -3.97 -5.72
CA TYR A 73 -9.23 -4.60 -4.40
C TYR A 73 -10.52 -5.37 -4.07
N ALA A 74 -11.69 -4.83 -4.44
CA ALA A 74 -12.96 -5.53 -4.28
C ALA A 74 -13.02 -6.80 -5.16
N GLU A 75 -12.57 -6.74 -6.40
CA GLU A 75 -12.46 -7.91 -7.29
C GLU A 75 -11.50 -8.96 -6.74
N TYR A 76 -10.36 -8.53 -6.18
CA TYR A 76 -9.43 -9.44 -5.50
C TYR A 76 -10.11 -10.16 -4.34
N TYR A 77 -10.83 -9.43 -3.49
CA TYR A 77 -11.57 -10.03 -2.38
C TYR A 77 -12.63 -11.01 -2.88
N GLU A 78 -13.50 -10.60 -3.81
CA GLU A 78 -14.59 -11.44 -4.32
C GLU A 78 -14.10 -12.72 -5.02
N THR A 79 -12.96 -12.62 -5.71
CA THR A 79 -12.39 -13.76 -6.44
C THR A 79 -11.72 -14.77 -5.50
N CYS A 80 -11.12 -14.31 -4.41
CA CYS A 80 -10.30 -15.16 -3.54
C CYS A 80 -11.02 -15.59 -2.26
N LYS A 81 -12.15 -14.97 -1.88
CA LYS A 81 -12.83 -15.25 -0.61
C LYS A 81 -13.35 -16.69 -0.51
N HIS A 82 -13.31 -17.21 0.71
CA HIS A 82 -13.94 -18.46 1.11
C HIS A 82 -15.27 -18.20 1.81
N ALA A 83 -16.09 -19.22 2.00
CA ALA A 83 -17.40 -19.10 2.65
C ALA A 83 -17.34 -18.54 4.08
N ASN A 84 -16.21 -18.73 4.78
CA ASN A 84 -15.98 -18.26 6.15
C ASN A 84 -14.98 -17.10 6.24
N SER A 85 -14.65 -16.45 5.13
CA SER A 85 -13.74 -15.31 5.14
C SER A 85 -14.31 -14.14 5.95
N PRO A 86 -13.48 -13.40 6.69
CA PRO A 86 -13.88 -12.14 7.28
C PRO A 86 -14.40 -11.16 6.23
N ALA A 87 -15.22 -10.20 6.64
CA ALA A 87 -15.71 -9.16 5.74
C ALA A 87 -14.56 -8.38 5.10
N MET A 88 -14.77 -7.91 3.86
CA MET A 88 -13.79 -7.10 3.14
C MET A 88 -13.41 -5.88 3.98
N ARG A 89 -12.11 -5.62 4.08
CA ARG A 89 -11.56 -4.42 4.72
C ARG A 89 -11.78 -3.19 3.84
N ASP A 90 -11.50 -2.00 4.40
CA ASP A 90 -11.48 -0.74 3.65
C ASP A 90 -10.71 -0.93 2.33
N ALA A 91 -11.34 -0.62 1.19
CA ALA A 91 -10.77 -0.82 -0.12
C ALA A 91 -9.75 0.25 -0.54
N ASN A 92 -9.56 1.32 0.25
CA ASN A 92 -8.60 2.37 -0.10
C ASN A 92 -7.14 1.89 -0.02
N PRO A 93 -6.22 2.42 -0.85
CA PRO A 93 -4.82 2.06 -0.80
C PRO A 93 -4.19 2.47 0.53
N VAL A 94 -3.33 1.61 1.08
CA VAL A 94 -2.46 1.94 2.22
C VAL A 94 -1.17 2.56 1.73
N VAL A 95 -0.60 2.02 0.65
CA VAL A 95 0.65 2.50 0.05
C VAL A 95 0.34 3.19 -1.27
N ILE A 96 0.82 4.42 -1.42
CA ILE A 96 0.68 5.21 -2.64
C ILE A 96 2.07 5.63 -3.09
N LEU A 97 2.42 5.27 -4.31
CA LEU A 97 3.68 5.62 -4.95
C LEU A 97 3.46 6.78 -5.91
N TYR A 98 4.22 7.86 -5.72
CA TYR A 98 4.19 9.01 -6.61
C TYR A 98 5.53 9.14 -7.33
N PRO A 99 5.63 8.70 -8.61
CA PRO A 99 6.86 8.78 -9.38
C PRO A 99 7.48 10.18 -9.36
N GLY A 100 8.77 10.25 -9.07
CA GLY A 100 9.53 11.50 -8.98
C GLY A 100 9.38 12.26 -7.66
N ILE A 101 8.48 11.86 -6.77
CA ILE A 101 8.18 12.58 -5.53
C ILE A 101 8.48 11.73 -4.28
N GLY A 102 7.91 10.52 -4.19
CA GLY A 102 8.08 9.69 -3.01
C GLY A 102 6.93 8.70 -2.79
N MET A 103 6.81 8.25 -1.55
CA MET A 103 5.78 7.32 -1.12
C MET A 103 4.97 7.89 0.03
N PHE A 104 3.66 7.74 -0.05
CA PHE A 104 2.73 8.01 1.05
C PHE A 104 2.18 6.69 1.58
N THR A 105 2.04 6.60 2.90
CA THR A 105 1.35 5.49 3.55
C THR A 105 0.31 5.99 4.53
N PHE A 106 -0.82 5.29 4.64
CA PHE A 106 -1.98 5.73 5.41
C PHE A 106 -2.43 4.67 6.40
N ALA A 107 -2.76 5.10 7.62
CA ALA A 107 -3.31 4.23 8.65
C ALA A 107 -4.19 4.98 9.65
N GLY A 108 -4.71 4.28 10.66
CA GLY A 108 -5.48 4.88 11.75
C GLY A 108 -4.66 5.76 12.70
N ASP A 109 -3.34 5.54 12.78
CA ASP A 109 -2.40 6.29 13.61
C ASP A 109 -1.05 6.45 12.92
N LYS A 110 -0.25 7.39 13.45
CA LYS A 110 1.07 7.76 12.89
C LYS A 110 2.07 6.61 12.91
N GLN A 111 2.08 5.82 13.98
CA GLN A 111 3.02 4.72 14.13
C GLN A 111 2.72 3.62 13.10
N THR A 112 1.47 3.25 12.94
CA THR A 112 1.05 2.23 11.96
C THR A 112 1.31 2.70 10.52
N ALA A 113 1.08 3.98 10.20
CA ALA A 113 1.40 4.53 8.89
C ALA A 113 2.92 4.45 8.59
N ARG A 114 3.77 4.80 9.56
CA ARG A 114 5.23 4.68 9.44
C ARG A 114 5.67 3.21 9.27
N VAL A 115 5.12 2.29 10.06
CA VAL A 115 5.44 0.86 9.94
C VAL A 115 5.05 0.31 8.56
N ALA A 116 3.91 0.72 8.01
CA ALA A 116 3.52 0.34 6.64
C ALA A 116 4.55 0.83 5.60
N SER A 117 5.11 2.04 5.80
CA SER A 117 6.19 2.57 4.96
C SER A 117 7.46 1.71 5.05
N GLU A 118 7.89 1.37 6.27
CA GLU A 118 9.07 0.53 6.49
C GLU A 118 8.91 -0.86 5.86
N PHE A 119 7.72 -1.46 5.95
CA PHE A 119 7.42 -2.73 5.32
C PHE A 119 7.48 -2.65 3.80
N TYR A 120 6.98 -1.57 3.21
CA TYR A 120 7.05 -1.44 1.76
C TYR A 120 8.48 -1.13 1.27
N VAL A 121 9.28 -0.38 2.03
CA VAL A 121 10.73 -0.22 1.76
C VAL A 121 11.44 -1.58 1.80
N ASN A 122 11.08 -2.44 2.75
CA ASN A 122 11.61 -3.82 2.77
C ASN A 122 11.20 -4.61 1.52
N ALA A 123 9.94 -4.48 1.07
CA ALA A 123 9.49 -5.12 -0.17
C ALA A 123 10.29 -4.63 -1.39
N ILE A 124 10.58 -3.33 -1.49
CA ILE A 124 11.44 -2.75 -2.52
C ILE A 124 12.84 -3.38 -2.50
N ASN A 125 13.44 -3.52 -1.30
CA ASN A 125 14.76 -4.15 -1.17
C ASN A 125 14.75 -5.61 -1.62
N VAL A 126 13.69 -6.36 -1.31
CA VAL A 126 13.53 -7.76 -1.74
C VAL A 126 13.38 -7.84 -3.25
N MET A 127 12.52 -6.99 -3.85
CA MET A 127 12.35 -6.91 -5.31
C MET A 127 13.68 -6.61 -6.00
N LYS A 128 14.38 -5.57 -5.54
CA LYS A 128 15.68 -5.18 -6.10
C LYS A 128 16.73 -6.27 -5.94
N GLY A 129 16.78 -6.93 -4.80
CA GLY A 129 17.73 -8.03 -4.54
C GLY A 129 17.43 -9.25 -5.43
N ALA A 130 16.17 -9.61 -5.61
CA ALA A 130 15.76 -10.71 -6.48
C ALA A 130 16.11 -10.43 -7.95
N GLU A 131 15.78 -9.24 -8.45
CA GLU A 131 16.10 -8.81 -9.82
C GLU A 131 17.62 -8.75 -10.09
N ALA A 132 18.43 -8.52 -9.08
CA ALA A 132 19.90 -8.53 -9.22
C ALA A 132 20.48 -9.95 -9.41
N ILE A 133 19.76 -10.98 -9.02
CA ILE A 133 20.20 -12.39 -9.07
C ILE A 133 19.47 -13.16 -10.17
N SER A 134 18.16 -12.93 -10.32
CA SER A 134 17.28 -13.63 -11.25
C SER A 134 16.03 -12.77 -11.50
N GLU A 135 14.84 -13.30 -11.31
CA GLU A 135 13.57 -12.62 -11.49
C GLU A 135 12.78 -12.60 -10.16
N TYR A 136 12.19 -11.46 -9.84
CA TYR A 136 11.30 -11.36 -8.68
C TYR A 136 10.00 -12.13 -8.91
N THR A 137 9.65 -12.95 -7.94
CA THR A 137 8.38 -13.69 -7.91
C THR A 137 7.60 -13.32 -6.67
N SER A 138 6.35 -12.90 -6.86
CA SER A 138 5.41 -12.61 -5.76
C SER A 138 4.63 -13.86 -5.36
N LEU A 139 3.91 -13.76 -4.24
CA LEU A 139 2.94 -14.79 -3.88
C LEU A 139 1.75 -14.80 -4.86
N PRO A 140 1.21 -15.99 -5.20
CA PRO A 140 -0.07 -16.07 -5.91
C PRO A 140 -1.16 -15.30 -5.16
N ARG A 141 -2.08 -14.68 -5.89
CA ARG A 141 -3.17 -13.87 -5.29
C ARG A 141 -3.98 -14.62 -4.25
N GLN A 142 -4.25 -15.91 -4.47
CA GLN A 142 -4.98 -16.74 -3.51
C GLN A 142 -4.21 -16.92 -2.21
N GLU A 143 -2.89 -17.15 -2.28
CA GLU A 143 -2.05 -17.31 -1.09
C GLU A 143 -1.90 -15.99 -0.34
N ALA A 144 -1.77 -14.87 -1.06
CA ALA A 144 -1.79 -13.54 -0.46
C ALA A 144 -3.10 -13.29 0.31
N PHE A 145 -4.24 -13.66 -0.30
CA PHE A 145 -5.55 -13.56 0.35
C PHE A 145 -5.67 -14.45 1.58
N ASN A 146 -5.25 -15.71 1.49
CA ASN A 146 -5.30 -16.66 2.60
C ASN A 146 -4.58 -16.14 3.85
N ILE A 147 -3.53 -15.33 3.66
CA ILE A 147 -2.78 -14.71 4.75
C ILE A 147 -3.43 -13.40 5.19
N GLU A 148 -3.77 -12.50 4.25
CA GLU A 148 -4.37 -11.21 4.56
C GLU A 148 -5.69 -11.35 5.33
N TYR A 149 -6.50 -12.37 5.00
CA TYR A 149 -7.80 -12.64 5.61
C TYR A 149 -7.81 -13.86 6.53
N TRP A 150 -6.63 -14.26 7.03
CA TRP A 150 -6.54 -15.37 7.98
C TRP A 150 -7.22 -15.02 9.30
N LEU A 151 -8.04 -15.95 9.83
CA LEU A 151 -8.82 -15.75 11.06
C LEU A 151 -7.94 -15.44 12.28
N LEU A 152 -6.71 -15.98 12.35
CA LEU A 152 -5.78 -15.65 13.44
C LEU A 152 -5.26 -14.20 13.32
N GLU A 153 -5.03 -13.71 12.12
CA GLU A 153 -4.66 -12.30 11.90
C GLU A 153 -5.81 -11.37 12.24
N GLU A 154 -7.05 -11.74 11.89
CA GLU A 154 -8.24 -11.00 12.30
C GLU A 154 -8.35 -10.92 13.83
N ALA A 155 -8.12 -12.05 14.54
CA ALA A 155 -8.11 -12.07 15.99
C ALA A 155 -7.00 -11.19 16.61
N LYS A 156 -5.84 -11.09 15.97
CA LYS A 156 -4.77 -10.14 16.36
C LYS A 156 -5.23 -8.69 16.19
N LEU A 157 -5.83 -8.35 15.06
CA LEU A 157 -6.32 -6.99 14.77
C LEU A 157 -7.38 -6.55 15.80
N GLN A 158 -8.29 -7.45 16.18
CA GLN A 158 -9.33 -7.17 17.19
C GLN A 158 -8.75 -6.93 18.59
N ARG A 159 -7.59 -7.53 18.90
CA ARG A 159 -6.90 -7.35 20.20
C ARG A 159 -6.01 -6.12 20.24
N MET A 160 -5.71 -5.51 19.09
CA MET A 160 -4.88 -4.30 19.05
C MET A 160 -5.61 -3.13 19.72
N PRO A 161 -4.89 -2.29 20.50
CA PRO A 161 -5.47 -1.08 21.06
C PRO A 161 -6.06 -0.21 19.95
N LYS A 162 -7.27 0.30 20.15
CA LYS A 162 -7.85 1.25 19.21
C LYS A 162 -6.96 2.50 19.15
N PRO A 163 -6.75 3.08 17.95
CA PRO A 163 -6.00 4.33 17.81
C PRO A 163 -6.59 5.39 18.75
N LYS A 164 -5.74 6.09 19.49
CA LYS A 164 -6.18 7.23 20.29
C LYS A 164 -6.67 8.33 19.36
N PRO A 165 -7.74 9.07 19.71
CA PRO A 165 -8.13 10.26 18.96
C PRO A 165 -6.93 11.22 18.85
N LEU A 166 -6.77 11.85 17.70
CA LEU A 166 -5.78 12.92 17.54
C LEU A 166 -6.19 14.08 18.45
N ASP A 167 -5.47 14.27 19.55
CA ASP A 167 -5.62 15.45 20.39
C ASP A 167 -4.97 16.64 19.68
N ARG A 168 -5.61 17.83 19.72
CA ARG A 168 -5.07 19.08 19.14
C ARG A 168 -3.67 19.45 19.66
N LYS A 169 -3.24 18.87 20.78
CA LYS A 169 -1.90 19.07 21.36
C LYS A 169 -0.82 18.17 20.78
N SER A 170 -1.14 17.22 19.93
CA SER A 170 -0.17 16.32 19.28
C SER A 170 0.24 16.75 17.87
N VAL A 171 -0.15 17.94 17.46
CA VAL A 171 0.25 18.57 16.19
C VAL A 171 1.25 19.68 16.51
N VAL A 172 2.47 19.30 16.82
CA VAL A 172 3.67 20.17 16.82
C VAL A 172 4.78 19.43 16.12
#